data_16bef824d96609bef1297f3b7ab78e47
#
_entry.id   16bef824d96609bef1297f3b7ab78e47
#
_cell.length_a   1.000
_cell.length_b   1.000
_cell.length_c   1.000
_cell.angle_alpha   90.00
_cell.angle_beta   90.00
_cell.angle_gamma   90.00
#
_symmetry.space_group_name_H-M   'P 1'
#
loop_
_entity.id
_entity.type
_entity.pdbx_description
1 polymer ?
#
loop_
_entity_poly.entity_id
_entity_poly.type
_entity_poly.pdbx_seq_one_letter_code
_entity_poly.pdbx_strand_id
1 'polypeptide(L)'
;MLKLGSLELGALPRIAVPFSDRAGRGEVQALRRRGLDVAELRVDRFADPAPARVLAQLDKFTGLPTIATIRIRAEGGGWIRGEAERLALFHALAPRVAALDVELAAGEIRAEVVAAAHQASGLAIVSHHDFGGTPEPGELADVVGRGLEAGADVVKIATAVRDPADVRALASAALAHGGANLILIGMGEAGVATRLLFAALGSLLTYASAGEATAPGQLLFDEMLALMRRLFPAYDAAKAADLDHLDPV
;
A
#
# COMPACT_ATOMS: atom_id res chain seq x y z
N MET A 1 -12.23 9.89 -11.04
CA MET A 1 -10.87 9.98 -10.46
C MET A 1 -10.90 9.22 -9.15
N LEU A 2 -9.96 8.32 -8.92
CA LEU A 2 -9.91 7.49 -7.71
C LEU A 2 -9.48 8.33 -6.51
N LYS A 3 -10.12 8.13 -5.35
CA LYS A 3 -9.79 8.86 -4.11
C LYS A 3 -9.51 7.90 -2.97
N LEU A 4 -8.38 8.09 -2.30
CA LEU A 4 -8.03 7.41 -1.05
C LEU A 4 -8.29 8.41 0.10
N GLY A 5 -9.47 8.36 0.71
CA GLY A 5 -9.93 9.42 1.59
C GLY A 5 -10.01 10.77 0.85
N SER A 6 -9.28 11.77 1.32
CA SER A 6 -9.19 13.08 0.67
C SER A 6 -8.15 13.14 -0.46
N LEU A 7 -7.27 12.14 -0.58
CA LEU A 7 -6.15 12.14 -1.52
C LEU A 7 -6.58 11.63 -2.89
N GLU A 8 -6.33 12.40 -3.94
CA GLU A 8 -6.50 11.96 -5.32
C GLU A 8 -5.34 11.05 -5.75
N LEU A 9 -5.70 9.90 -6.36
CA LEU A 9 -4.76 8.93 -6.92
C LEU A 9 -4.81 8.94 -8.46
N GLY A 10 -3.69 8.56 -9.07
CA GLY A 10 -3.56 8.36 -10.51
C GLY A 10 -2.94 9.54 -11.27
N ALA A 11 -3.12 10.78 -10.82
CA ALA A 11 -2.45 11.92 -11.44
C ALA A 11 -0.95 11.99 -11.10
N LEU A 12 -0.61 11.58 -9.87
CA LEU A 12 0.77 11.56 -9.36
C LEU A 12 0.97 10.28 -8.55
N PRO A 13 2.15 9.65 -8.61
CA PRO A 13 2.49 8.57 -7.70
C PRO A 13 2.57 9.11 -6.26
N ARG A 14 2.21 8.29 -5.26
CA ARG A 14 2.21 8.67 -3.85
C ARG A 14 3.11 7.77 -3.04
N ILE A 15 3.67 8.29 -1.94
CA ILE A 15 4.52 7.52 -1.03
C ILE A 15 3.67 7.00 0.12
N ALA A 16 3.65 5.67 0.31
CA ALA A 16 3.06 5.00 1.45
C ALA A 16 4.16 4.52 2.41
N VAL A 17 3.90 4.63 3.72
CA VAL A 17 4.78 4.07 4.75
C VAL A 17 3.97 3.12 5.64
N PRO A 18 4.43 1.85 5.80
CA PRO A 18 3.82 0.89 6.70
C PRO A 18 4.24 1.14 8.16
N PHE A 19 3.28 1.06 9.06
CA PHE A 19 3.44 1.23 10.49
C PHE A 19 2.88 0.05 11.27
N SER A 20 3.54 -0.31 12.36
CA SER A 20 3.02 -1.19 13.41
C SER A 20 2.50 -0.36 14.60
N ASP A 21 2.08 -1.03 15.67
CA ASP A 21 1.68 -0.40 16.95
C ASP A 21 2.84 0.32 17.67
N ARG A 22 4.09 0.04 17.28
CA ARG A 22 5.30 0.65 17.85
C ARG A 22 5.48 2.11 17.44
N ALA A 23 4.91 2.52 16.30
CA ALA A 23 5.02 3.89 15.82
C ALA A 23 4.42 4.88 16.82
N GLY A 24 5.18 5.90 17.17
CA GLY A 24 4.73 7.00 18.02
C GLY A 24 3.92 8.04 17.24
N ARG A 25 2.94 8.71 17.89
CA ARG A 25 2.20 9.82 17.27
C ARG A 25 3.17 10.90 16.73
N GLY A 26 4.19 11.26 17.51
CA GLY A 26 5.17 12.28 17.12
C GLY A 26 5.94 11.92 15.85
N GLU A 27 6.31 10.64 15.69
CA GLU A 27 6.97 10.11 14.50
C GLU A 27 6.06 10.21 13.27
N VAL A 28 4.83 9.72 13.36
CA VAL A 28 3.85 9.78 12.28
C VAL A 28 3.60 11.23 11.84
N GLN A 29 3.40 12.14 12.80
CA GLN A 29 3.17 13.54 12.48
C GLN A 29 4.42 14.24 11.93
N ALA A 30 5.62 13.85 12.36
CA ALA A 30 6.86 14.34 11.76
C ALA A 30 6.99 13.92 10.28
N LEU A 31 6.70 12.65 9.95
CA LEU A 31 6.69 12.19 8.57
C LEU A 31 5.62 12.90 7.72
N ARG A 32 4.42 13.11 8.30
CA ARG A 32 3.35 13.88 7.63
C ARG A 32 3.82 15.31 7.28
N ARG A 33 4.41 16.03 8.22
CA ARG A 33 4.95 17.39 7.97
C ARG A 33 6.05 17.41 6.91
N ARG A 34 6.76 16.31 6.74
CA ARG A 34 7.79 16.14 5.69
C ARG A 34 7.21 15.72 4.34
N GLY A 35 5.91 15.46 4.25
CA GLY A 35 5.21 15.18 3.00
C GLY A 35 4.83 13.71 2.80
N LEU A 36 4.71 12.88 3.86
CA LEU A 36 4.13 11.54 3.76
C LEU A 36 2.70 11.64 3.20
N ASP A 37 2.40 10.84 2.18
CA ASP A 37 1.09 10.83 1.51
C ASP A 37 0.10 9.89 2.17
N VAL A 38 0.53 8.67 2.48
CA VAL A 38 -0.35 7.57 2.92
C VAL A 38 0.30 6.78 4.05
N ALA A 39 -0.48 6.44 5.07
CA ALA A 39 -0.06 5.51 6.11
C ALA A 39 -0.68 4.12 5.84
N GLU A 40 0.11 3.05 5.87
CA GLU A 40 -0.39 1.68 5.90
C GLU A 40 -0.31 1.14 7.33
N LEU A 41 -1.45 0.80 7.93
CA LEU A 41 -1.51 0.20 9.25
C LEU A 41 -1.36 -1.31 9.14
N ARG A 42 -0.21 -1.87 9.52
CA ARG A 42 0.11 -3.30 9.50
C ARG A 42 -0.37 -3.97 10.78
N VAL A 43 -1.68 -4.23 10.86
CA VAL A 43 -2.33 -4.82 12.03
C VAL A 43 -1.80 -6.23 12.33
N ASP A 44 -1.41 -6.96 11.30
CA ASP A 44 -0.78 -8.27 11.42
C ASP A 44 0.55 -8.26 12.19
N ARG A 45 1.18 -7.09 12.34
CA ARG A 45 2.44 -6.88 13.08
C ARG A 45 2.25 -6.28 14.47
N PHE A 46 1.01 -6.13 14.92
CA PHE A 46 0.73 -5.64 16.27
C PHE A 46 1.05 -6.71 17.32
N ALA A 47 1.60 -6.27 18.45
CA ALA A 47 1.82 -7.14 19.60
C ALA A 47 0.49 -7.65 20.18
N ASP A 48 -0.54 -6.79 20.17
CA ASP A 48 -1.90 -7.15 20.56
C ASP A 48 -2.90 -6.57 19.55
N PRO A 49 -3.41 -7.38 18.61
CA PRO A 49 -4.39 -6.94 17.61
C PRO A 49 -5.84 -6.99 18.14
N ALA A 50 -6.08 -6.81 19.44
CA ALA A 50 -7.43 -6.65 19.96
C ALA A 50 -8.12 -5.44 19.33
N PRO A 51 -9.40 -5.53 18.88
CA PRO A 51 -10.07 -4.48 18.12
C PRO A 51 -9.99 -3.09 18.76
N ALA A 52 -10.25 -2.99 20.07
CA ALA A 52 -10.18 -1.70 20.78
C ALA A 52 -8.78 -1.08 20.73
N ARG A 53 -7.72 -1.90 20.82
CA ARG A 53 -6.33 -1.42 20.72
C ARG A 53 -5.96 -1.00 19.30
N VAL A 54 -6.39 -1.76 18.31
CA VAL A 54 -6.15 -1.42 16.90
C VAL A 54 -6.83 -0.10 16.55
N LEU A 55 -8.09 0.07 16.93
CA LEU A 55 -8.84 1.31 16.70
C LEU A 55 -8.20 2.52 17.38
N ALA A 56 -7.69 2.37 18.61
CA ALA A 56 -6.98 3.43 19.32
C ALA A 56 -5.67 3.87 18.62
N GLN A 57 -5.05 3.00 17.82
CA GLN A 57 -3.86 3.37 17.04
C GLN A 57 -4.19 4.37 15.90
N LEU A 58 -5.42 4.31 15.35
CA LEU A 58 -5.80 5.17 14.22
C LEU A 58 -5.71 6.67 14.54
N ASP A 59 -5.86 7.06 15.79
CA ASP A 59 -5.73 8.48 16.21
C ASP A 59 -4.32 9.04 15.97
N LYS A 60 -3.30 8.18 15.85
CA LYS A 60 -1.93 8.61 15.52
C LYS A 60 -1.82 9.11 14.08
N PHE A 61 -2.70 8.64 13.19
CA PHE A 61 -2.68 8.90 11.75
C PHE A 61 -3.63 10.02 11.33
N THR A 62 -4.15 10.79 12.27
CA THR A 62 -5.05 11.92 11.99
C THR A 62 -4.46 12.84 10.92
N GLY A 63 -5.25 13.09 9.87
CA GLY A 63 -4.87 13.90 8.72
C GLY A 63 -4.06 13.18 7.64
N LEU A 64 -3.88 11.85 7.75
CA LEU A 64 -3.31 10.99 6.70
C LEU A 64 -4.36 9.98 6.24
N PRO A 65 -4.55 9.78 4.93
CA PRO A 65 -5.25 8.61 4.43
C PRO A 65 -4.58 7.33 4.93
N THR A 66 -5.36 6.42 5.51
CA THR A 66 -4.82 5.19 6.10
C THR A 66 -5.36 3.97 5.38
N ILE A 67 -4.47 3.05 5.02
CA ILE A 67 -4.79 1.71 4.52
C ILE A 67 -4.67 0.75 5.69
N ALA A 68 -5.69 -0.08 5.94
CA ALA A 68 -5.59 -1.15 6.93
C ALA A 68 -5.25 -2.48 6.24
N THR A 69 -4.13 -3.07 6.65
CA THR A 69 -3.61 -4.34 6.15
C THR A 69 -3.49 -5.35 7.29
N ILE A 70 -4.07 -6.54 7.10
CA ILE A 70 -3.95 -7.67 8.03
C ILE A 70 -3.41 -8.85 7.24
N ARG A 71 -2.09 -8.85 6.95
CA ARG A 71 -1.44 -9.77 6.04
C ARG A 71 -1.25 -11.15 6.63
N ILE A 72 -1.63 -12.22 5.88
CA ILE A 72 -1.40 -13.62 6.26
C ILE A 72 0.07 -14.02 6.13
N ARG A 73 0.47 -15.04 6.88
CA ARG A 73 1.84 -15.55 6.87
C ARG A 73 2.30 -16.05 5.49
N ALA A 74 1.41 -16.70 4.75
CA ALA A 74 1.71 -17.20 3.41
C ALA A 74 2.17 -16.11 2.44
N GLU A 75 1.76 -14.86 2.68
CA GLU A 75 2.17 -13.70 1.90
C GLU A 75 3.05 -12.71 2.69
N GLY A 76 3.91 -13.23 3.57
CA GLY A 76 4.93 -12.45 4.29
C GLY A 76 4.39 -11.59 5.44
N GLY A 77 3.19 -11.85 5.90
CA GLY A 77 2.58 -11.19 7.05
C GLY A 77 2.85 -11.88 8.38
N GLY A 78 2.27 -11.31 9.43
CA GLY A 78 2.35 -11.81 10.80
C GLY A 78 1.06 -12.43 11.32
N TRP A 79 -0.06 -12.41 10.56
CA TRP A 79 -1.33 -12.91 11.03
C TRP A 79 -1.32 -14.43 11.22
N ILE A 80 -1.66 -14.89 12.44
CA ILE A 80 -1.64 -16.30 12.84
C ILE A 80 -2.96 -16.78 13.41
N ARG A 81 -3.95 -15.88 13.53
CA ARG A 81 -5.30 -16.21 14.03
C ARG A 81 -6.20 -16.62 12.87
N GLY A 82 -7.42 -17.05 13.20
CA GLY A 82 -8.38 -17.50 12.19
C GLY A 82 -8.94 -16.39 11.30
N GLU A 83 -9.50 -16.77 10.14
CA GLU A 83 -10.09 -15.84 9.17
C GLU A 83 -11.35 -15.14 9.74
N ALA A 84 -12.11 -15.77 10.63
CA ALA A 84 -13.25 -15.14 11.29
C ALA A 84 -12.82 -13.93 12.16
N GLU A 85 -11.75 -14.06 12.93
CA GLU A 85 -11.21 -12.93 13.72
C GLU A 85 -10.66 -11.83 12.81
N ARG A 86 -10.01 -12.22 11.73
CA ARG A 86 -9.46 -11.29 10.72
C ARG A 86 -10.57 -10.49 10.05
N LEU A 87 -11.65 -11.16 9.65
CA LEU A 87 -12.83 -10.52 9.06
C LEU A 87 -13.48 -9.54 10.05
N ALA A 88 -13.65 -9.94 11.31
CA ALA A 88 -14.21 -9.07 12.34
C ALA A 88 -13.38 -7.78 12.53
N LEU A 89 -12.04 -7.88 12.45
CA LEU A 89 -11.17 -6.71 12.48
C LEU A 89 -11.32 -5.83 11.23
N PHE A 90 -11.41 -6.39 10.04
CA PHE A 90 -11.67 -5.62 8.82
C PHE A 90 -13.01 -4.87 8.92
N HIS A 91 -14.07 -5.49 9.40
CA HIS A 91 -15.36 -4.82 9.63
C HIS A 91 -15.23 -3.66 10.62
N ALA A 92 -14.49 -3.84 11.71
CA ALA A 92 -14.28 -2.78 12.70
C ALA A 92 -13.45 -1.61 12.16
N LEU A 93 -12.52 -1.88 11.24
CA LEU A 93 -11.63 -0.90 10.64
C LEU A 93 -12.25 -0.16 9.45
N ALA A 94 -13.11 -0.80 8.67
CA ALA A 94 -13.70 -0.25 7.45
C ALA A 94 -14.21 1.19 7.60
N PRO A 95 -15.03 1.56 8.61
CA PRO A 95 -15.54 2.93 8.75
C PRO A 95 -14.52 3.96 9.23
N ARG A 96 -13.28 3.54 9.50
CA ARG A 96 -12.25 4.38 10.13
C ARG A 96 -11.02 4.58 9.25
N VAL A 97 -10.93 3.90 8.11
CA VAL A 97 -9.78 3.94 7.20
C VAL A 97 -10.21 4.28 5.78
N ALA A 98 -9.26 4.71 4.96
CA ALA A 98 -9.53 5.07 3.57
C ALA A 98 -9.53 3.86 2.62
N ALA A 99 -8.86 2.76 3.01
CA ALA A 99 -8.87 1.51 2.26
C ALA A 99 -8.61 0.30 3.14
N LEU A 100 -9.09 -0.86 2.69
CA LEU A 100 -8.75 -2.18 3.22
C LEU A 100 -7.89 -2.93 2.19
N ASP A 101 -6.82 -3.58 2.64
CA ASP A 101 -5.94 -4.43 1.80
C ASP A 101 -6.12 -5.89 2.22
N VAL A 102 -6.67 -6.70 1.31
CA VAL A 102 -6.90 -8.14 1.49
C VAL A 102 -6.28 -8.92 0.34
N GLU A 103 -5.74 -10.11 0.63
CA GLU A 103 -5.10 -10.92 -0.40
C GLU A 103 -6.10 -11.51 -1.40
N LEU A 104 -5.68 -11.63 -2.65
CA LEU A 104 -6.41 -12.34 -3.69
C LEU A 104 -6.65 -13.82 -3.28
N ALA A 105 -5.71 -14.40 -2.55
CA ALA A 105 -5.77 -15.77 -2.04
C ALA A 105 -6.72 -15.96 -0.84
N ALA A 106 -7.18 -14.89 -0.19
CA ALA A 106 -8.09 -14.95 0.97
C ALA A 106 -9.55 -15.28 0.57
N GLY A 107 -9.74 -16.42 -0.11
CA GLY A 107 -11.01 -16.80 -0.72
C GLY A 107 -12.20 -16.86 0.24
N GLU A 108 -11.96 -17.17 1.52
CA GLU A 108 -13.02 -17.28 2.53
C GLU A 108 -13.62 -15.93 2.93
N ILE A 109 -12.79 -14.86 3.00
CA ILE A 109 -13.22 -13.56 3.52
C ILE A 109 -13.13 -12.42 2.52
N ARG A 110 -12.42 -12.60 1.39
CA ARG A 110 -12.13 -11.51 0.45
C ARG A 110 -13.39 -10.77 0.00
N ALA A 111 -14.42 -11.48 -0.41
CA ALA A 111 -15.66 -10.87 -0.90
C ALA A 111 -16.33 -9.98 0.18
N GLU A 112 -16.33 -10.44 1.43
CA GLU A 112 -16.90 -9.69 2.55
C GLU A 112 -16.05 -8.47 2.91
N VAL A 113 -14.70 -8.58 2.84
CA VAL A 113 -13.80 -7.43 3.09
C VAL A 113 -13.95 -6.37 2.00
N VAL A 114 -14.04 -6.76 0.72
CA VAL A 114 -14.33 -5.84 -0.39
C VAL A 114 -15.67 -5.14 -0.18
N ALA A 115 -16.72 -5.90 0.15
CA ALA A 115 -18.03 -5.32 0.43
C ALA A 115 -18.01 -4.36 1.63
N ALA A 116 -17.28 -4.69 2.71
CA ALA A 116 -17.13 -3.82 3.87
C ALA A 116 -16.40 -2.51 3.54
N ALA A 117 -15.36 -2.55 2.70
CA ALA A 117 -14.68 -1.34 2.21
C ALA A 117 -15.65 -0.43 1.47
N HIS A 118 -16.40 -0.98 0.51
CA HIS A 118 -17.35 -0.21 -0.32
C HIS A 118 -18.53 0.34 0.52
N GLN A 119 -19.08 -0.44 1.46
CA GLN A 119 -20.14 0.02 2.35
C GLN A 119 -19.69 1.21 3.21
N ALA A 120 -18.42 1.24 3.58
CA ALA A 120 -17.82 2.35 4.31
C ALA A 120 -17.36 3.52 3.41
N SER A 121 -17.63 3.46 2.09
CA SER A 121 -17.13 4.42 1.11
C SER A 121 -15.60 4.51 1.03
N GLY A 122 -14.91 3.46 1.45
CA GLY A 122 -13.47 3.26 1.30
C GLY A 122 -13.12 2.46 0.05
N LEU A 123 -11.82 2.32 -0.24
CA LEU A 123 -11.33 1.52 -1.35
C LEU A 123 -11.03 0.08 -0.93
N ALA A 124 -11.26 -0.86 -1.82
CA ALA A 124 -10.81 -2.24 -1.71
C ALA A 124 -9.52 -2.43 -2.51
N ILE A 125 -8.42 -2.74 -1.82
CA ILE A 125 -7.15 -3.15 -2.42
C ILE A 125 -7.10 -4.68 -2.37
N VAL A 126 -7.11 -5.33 -3.53
CA VAL A 126 -6.89 -6.78 -3.60
C VAL A 126 -5.43 -7.02 -4.00
N SER A 127 -4.70 -7.71 -3.13
CA SER A 127 -3.25 -7.83 -3.23
C SER A 127 -2.78 -9.26 -3.46
N HIS A 128 -1.63 -9.38 -4.11
CA HIS A 128 -0.90 -10.63 -4.32
C HIS A 128 0.58 -10.42 -4.04
N HIS A 129 1.17 -11.29 -3.20
CA HIS A 129 2.59 -11.23 -2.86
C HIS A 129 3.24 -12.58 -3.16
N ASP A 130 4.32 -12.55 -3.95
CA ASP A 130 5.14 -13.73 -4.23
C ASP A 130 6.60 -13.48 -3.83
N PHE A 131 7.04 -14.15 -2.79
CA PHE A 131 8.43 -14.10 -2.31
C PHE A 131 9.33 -15.13 -3.00
N GLY A 132 8.74 -16.06 -3.75
CA GLY A 132 9.46 -17.09 -4.51
C GLY A 132 10.01 -16.60 -5.85
N GLY A 133 9.47 -15.52 -6.39
CA GLY A 133 9.88 -14.97 -7.68
C GLY A 133 8.86 -14.02 -8.30
N THR A 134 9.09 -13.64 -9.53
CA THR A 134 8.13 -12.90 -10.35
C THR A 134 7.49 -13.85 -11.35
N PRO A 135 6.16 -14.00 -11.36
CA PRO A 135 5.45 -14.81 -12.35
C PRO A 135 5.65 -14.29 -13.77
N GLU A 136 5.43 -15.16 -14.75
CA GLU A 136 5.44 -14.80 -16.16
C GLU A 136 4.35 -13.74 -16.49
N PRO A 137 4.52 -12.94 -17.55
CA PRO A 137 3.58 -11.87 -17.89
C PRO A 137 2.12 -12.31 -18.01
N GLY A 138 1.86 -13.53 -18.52
CA GLY A 138 0.51 -14.09 -18.62
C GLY A 138 -0.13 -14.34 -17.25
N GLU A 139 0.63 -14.90 -16.31
CA GLU A 139 0.18 -15.15 -14.94
C GLU A 139 -0.05 -13.83 -14.17
N LEU A 140 0.81 -12.83 -14.40
CA LEU A 140 0.60 -11.49 -13.84
C LEU A 140 -0.69 -10.85 -14.38
N ALA A 141 -0.99 -11.01 -15.67
CA ALA A 141 -2.25 -10.56 -16.27
C ALA A 141 -3.45 -11.25 -15.65
N ASP A 142 -3.37 -12.56 -15.40
CA ASP A 142 -4.41 -13.33 -14.70
C ASP A 142 -4.62 -12.83 -13.26
N VAL A 143 -3.55 -12.49 -12.54
CA VAL A 143 -3.64 -11.89 -11.20
C VAL A 143 -4.39 -10.56 -11.25
N VAL A 144 -4.09 -9.69 -12.23
CA VAL A 144 -4.81 -8.43 -12.42
C VAL A 144 -6.28 -8.70 -12.72
N GLY A 145 -6.59 -9.57 -13.69
CA GLY A 145 -7.95 -9.91 -14.08
C GLY A 145 -8.77 -10.43 -12.90
N ARG A 146 -8.26 -11.40 -12.16
CA ARG A 146 -8.91 -11.97 -10.97
C ARG A 146 -9.09 -10.95 -9.84
N GLY A 147 -8.14 -10.03 -9.67
CA GLY A 147 -8.27 -8.94 -8.71
C GLY A 147 -9.44 -8.01 -9.05
N LEU A 148 -9.55 -7.62 -10.32
CA LEU A 148 -10.66 -6.79 -10.81
C LEU A 148 -12.00 -7.52 -10.72
N GLU A 149 -12.07 -8.79 -11.10
CA GLU A 149 -13.26 -9.64 -10.96
C GLU A 149 -13.70 -9.80 -9.50
N ALA A 150 -12.75 -9.78 -8.56
CA ALA A 150 -13.04 -9.80 -7.14
C ALA A 150 -13.60 -8.48 -6.59
N GLY A 151 -13.75 -7.44 -7.44
CA GLY A 151 -14.28 -6.13 -7.07
C GLY A 151 -13.23 -5.16 -6.52
N ALA A 152 -11.95 -5.37 -6.82
CA ALA A 152 -10.89 -4.45 -6.40
C ALA A 152 -11.06 -3.08 -7.06
N ASP A 153 -10.94 -2.01 -6.27
CA ASP A 153 -10.70 -0.66 -6.79
C ASP A 153 -9.24 -0.49 -7.21
N VAL A 154 -8.34 -1.21 -6.53
CA VAL A 154 -6.90 -1.23 -6.79
C VAL A 154 -6.39 -2.67 -6.69
N VAL A 155 -5.64 -3.12 -7.69
CA VAL A 155 -4.91 -4.39 -7.64
C VAL A 155 -3.45 -4.12 -7.26
N LYS A 156 -2.98 -4.78 -6.19
CA LYS A 156 -1.60 -4.64 -5.71
C LYS A 156 -0.84 -5.94 -5.95
N ILE A 157 0.31 -5.83 -6.63
CA ILE A 157 1.20 -6.96 -6.90
C ILE A 157 2.59 -6.63 -6.37
N ALA A 158 3.12 -7.51 -5.52
CA ALA A 158 4.46 -7.39 -4.97
C ALA A 158 5.19 -8.74 -5.14
N THR A 159 6.23 -8.78 -5.96
CA THR A 159 6.94 -10.02 -6.26
C THR A 159 8.45 -9.87 -6.05
N ALA A 160 9.13 -10.97 -5.72
CA ALA A 160 10.58 -10.97 -5.59
C ALA A 160 11.23 -10.82 -6.97
N VAL A 161 12.06 -9.81 -7.11
CA VAL A 161 12.86 -9.54 -8.32
C VAL A 161 14.26 -10.11 -8.13
N ARG A 162 14.68 -11.00 -9.02
CA ARG A 162 15.98 -11.67 -8.99
C ARG A 162 16.92 -11.14 -10.08
N ASP A 163 16.33 -10.75 -11.21
CA ASP A 163 17.07 -10.31 -12.38
C ASP A 163 16.27 -9.31 -13.25
N PRO A 164 16.86 -8.76 -14.33
CA PRO A 164 16.15 -7.86 -15.23
C PRO A 164 14.96 -8.47 -16.00
N ALA A 165 14.84 -9.79 -16.09
CA ALA A 165 13.66 -10.41 -16.73
C ALA A 165 12.43 -10.23 -15.84
N ASP A 166 12.58 -10.39 -14.53
CA ASP A 166 11.52 -10.13 -13.54
C ASP A 166 11.02 -8.69 -13.62
N VAL A 167 11.95 -7.71 -13.76
CA VAL A 167 11.58 -6.29 -13.93
C VAL A 167 10.77 -6.08 -15.20
N ARG A 168 11.18 -6.72 -16.32
CA ARG A 168 10.46 -6.63 -17.61
C ARG A 168 9.07 -7.26 -17.53
N ALA A 169 8.92 -8.39 -16.83
CA ALA A 169 7.62 -9.03 -16.64
C ALA A 169 6.64 -8.10 -15.89
N LEU A 170 7.07 -7.51 -14.78
CA LEU A 170 6.26 -6.53 -14.03
C LEU A 170 5.97 -5.27 -14.85
N ALA A 171 6.94 -4.75 -15.60
CA ALA A 171 6.74 -3.61 -16.48
C ALA A 171 5.75 -3.91 -17.61
N SER A 172 5.78 -5.13 -18.16
CA SER A 172 4.80 -5.58 -19.16
C SER A 172 3.38 -5.59 -18.58
N ALA A 173 3.20 -6.03 -17.32
CA ALA A 173 1.91 -5.95 -16.64
C ALA A 173 1.43 -4.50 -16.48
N ALA A 174 2.31 -3.59 -16.08
CA ALA A 174 1.99 -2.15 -15.98
C ALA A 174 1.50 -1.57 -17.32
N LEU A 175 2.22 -1.88 -18.40
CA LEU A 175 1.90 -1.35 -19.75
C LEU A 175 0.63 -1.97 -20.35
N ALA A 176 0.43 -3.28 -20.14
CA ALA A 176 -0.74 -3.98 -20.65
C ALA A 176 -2.05 -3.55 -19.95
N HIS A 177 -1.96 -3.14 -18.72
CA HIS A 177 -3.12 -2.77 -17.88
C HIS A 177 -3.12 -1.29 -17.48
N GLY A 178 -2.58 -0.40 -18.32
CA GLY A 178 -2.46 1.05 -18.03
C GLY A 178 -3.80 1.78 -17.78
N GLY A 179 -4.93 1.14 -18.04
CA GLY A 179 -6.26 1.63 -17.65
C GLY A 179 -6.76 1.15 -16.28
N ALA A 180 -6.06 0.22 -15.65
CA ALA A 180 -6.40 -0.30 -14.33
C ALA A 180 -5.64 0.45 -13.23
N ASN A 181 -6.25 0.53 -12.06
CA ASN A 181 -5.60 1.10 -10.88
C ASN A 181 -4.65 0.05 -10.27
N LEU A 182 -3.36 0.19 -10.49
CA LEU A 182 -2.35 -0.77 -10.05
C LEU A 182 -1.39 -0.20 -9.01
N ILE A 183 -0.94 -1.05 -8.09
CA ILE A 183 0.23 -0.86 -7.26
C ILE A 183 1.20 -2.00 -7.57
N LEU A 184 2.36 -1.68 -8.15
CA LEU A 184 3.37 -2.66 -8.54
C LEU A 184 4.66 -2.46 -7.74
N ILE A 185 5.18 -3.54 -7.17
CA ILE A 185 6.35 -3.52 -6.30
C ILE A 185 7.28 -4.68 -6.65
N GLY A 186 8.48 -4.38 -7.10
CA GLY A 186 9.58 -5.36 -7.11
C GLY A 186 10.25 -5.39 -5.74
N MET A 187 10.26 -6.55 -5.11
CA MET A 187 10.92 -6.78 -3.82
C MET A 187 12.36 -7.28 -4.01
N GLY A 188 13.17 -7.15 -2.98
CA GLY A 188 14.58 -7.55 -3.00
C GLY A 188 15.51 -6.44 -3.51
N GLU A 189 16.83 -6.68 -3.41
CA GLU A 189 17.87 -5.71 -3.79
C GLU A 189 17.80 -5.36 -5.28
N ALA A 190 17.58 -6.36 -6.15
CA ALA A 190 17.41 -6.14 -7.59
C ALA A 190 16.11 -5.38 -7.94
N GLY A 191 15.14 -5.35 -7.03
CA GLY A 191 13.86 -4.66 -7.18
C GLY A 191 13.86 -3.19 -6.75
N VAL A 192 14.91 -2.68 -6.10
CA VAL A 192 14.93 -1.32 -5.53
C VAL A 192 14.56 -0.25 -6.57
N ALA A 193 15.15 -0.30 -7.77
CA ALA A 193 14.89 0.68 -8.83
C ALA A 193 13.43 0.65 -9.33
N THR A 194 12.73 -0.48 -9.18
CA THR A 194 11.33 -0.62 -9.61
C THR A 194 10.39 0.29 -8.85
N ARG A 195 10.74 0.70 -7.63
CA ARG A 195 9.93 1.60 -6.80
C ARG A 195 9.75 2.98 -7.43
N LEU A 196 10.72 3.42 -8.24
CA LEU A 196 10.64 4.66 -9.02
C LEU A 196 10.18 4.37 -10.45
N LEU A 197 10.65 3.27 -11.06
CA LEU A 197 10.27 2.89 -12.42
C LEU A 197 8.75 2.68 -12.52
N PHE A 198 8.15 1.90 -11.60
CA PHE A 198 6.71 1.65 -11.67
C PHE A 198 5.88 2.87 -11.29
N ALA A 199 6.38 3.76 -10.44
CA ALA A 199 5.79 5.07 -10.22
C ALA A 199 5.71 5.88 -11.54
N ALA A 200 6.77 5.83 -12.36
CA ALA A 200 6.78 6.46 -13.69
C ALA A 200 5.87 5.76 -14.71
N LEU A 201 5.56 4.47 -14.52
CA LEU A 201 4.66 3.68 -15.35
C LEU A 201 3.20 3.68 -14.86
N GLY A 202 2.86 4.52 -13.87
CA GLY A 202 1.48 4.70 -13.41
C GLY A 202 1.09 3.88 -12.16
N SER A 203 2.04 3.21 -11.48
CA SER A 203 1.76 2.64 -10.16
C SER A 203 1.31 3.74 -9.20
N LEU A 204 0.14 3.55 -8.57
CA LEU A 204 -0.50 4.57 -7.73
C LEU A 204 0.32 4.91 -6.48
N LEU A 205 0.92 3.88 -5.87
CA LEU A 205 1.71 4.02 -4.65
C LEU A 205 3.09 3.39 -4.84
N THR A 206 4.10 4.03 -4.22
CA THR A 206 5.38 3.40 -3.91
C THR A 206 5.55 3.35 -2.39
N TYR A 207 6.31 2.37 -1.90
CA TYR A 207 6.44 2.10 -0.46
C TYR A 207 7.84 2.41 0.04
N ALA A 208 7.92 3.19 1.11
CA ALA A 208 9.14 3.50 1.84
C ALA A 208 9.03 3.04 3.30
N SER A 209 10.13 3.02 4.04
CA SER A 209 10.16 2.71 5.48
C SER A 209 10.40 3.96 6.32
N ALA A 210 9.80 4.02 7.52
CA ALA A 210 10.06 5.09 8.49
C ALA A 210 11.42 4.93 9.20
N GLY A 211 11.94 3.70 9.24
CA GLY A 211 13.20 3.31 9.89
C GLY A 211 13.56 1.89 9.49
N GLU A 212 13.08 0.89 10.22
CA GLU A 212 13.29 -0.51 9.83
C GLU A 212 12.48 -0.87 8.58
N ALA A 213 13.14 -1.49 7.59
CA ALA A 213 12.47 -1.98 6.39
C ALA A 213 11.44 -3.06 6.74
N THR A 214 10.23 -2.95 6.20
CA THR A 214 9.15 -3.95 6.37
C THR A 214 9.09 -4.97 5.25
N ALA A 215 9.86 -4.72 4.17
CA ALA A 215 10.05 -5.63 3.03
C ALA A 215 11.46 -5.44 2.44
N PRO A 216 12.05 -6.48 1.83
CA PRO A 216 13.36 -6.38 1.20
C PRO A 216 13.42 -5.27 0.13
N GLY A 217 14.54 -4.53 0.09
CA GLY A 217 14.75 -3.46 -0.89
C GLY A 217 13.91 -2.21 -0.67
N GLN A 218 13.35 -1.97 0.51
CA GLN A 218 12.70 -0.71 0.84
C GLN A 218 13.74 0.39 1.09
N LEU A 219 13.52 1.57 0.45
CA LEU A 219 14.25 2.80 0.77
C LEU A 219 13.68 3.46 2.02
N LEU A 220 14.49 4.22 2.73
CA LEU A 220 14.01 5.12 3.78
C LEU A 220 13.10 6.19 3.19
N PHE A 221 12.15 6.68 3.99
CA PHE A 221 11.18 7.68 3.54
C PHE A 221 11.88 8.94 2.96
N ASP A 222 12.93 9.44 3.61
CA ASP A 222 13.64 10.64 3.16
C ASP A 222 14.37 10.43 1.83
N GLU A 223 14.96 9.25 1.64
CA GLU A 223 15.61 8.90 0.37
C GLU A 223 14.56 8.80 -0.74
N MET A 224 13.45 8.11 -0.48
CA MET A 224 12.36 7.99 -1.44
C MET A 224 11.77 9.36 -1.78
N LEU A 225 11.50 10.20 -0.79
CA LEU A 225 10.97 11.54 -0.98
C LEU A 225 11.90 12.42 -1.83
N ALA A 226 13.21 12.39 -1.54
CA ALA A 226 14.20 13.16 -2.29
C ALA A 226 14.26 12.71 -3.76
N LEU A 227 14.23 11.38 -4.01
CA LEU A 227 14.22 10.82 -5.37
C LEU A 227 12.92 11.16 -6.12
N MET A 228 11.77 11.04 -5.44
CA MET A 228 10.47 11.38 -6.02
C MET A 228 10.40 12.85 -6.42
N ARG A 229 10.81 13.77 -5.55
CA ARG A 229 10.84 15.20 -5.85
C ARG A 229 11.79 15.53 -7.00
N ARG A 230 12.95 14.88 -7.06
CA ARG A 230 13.95 15.10 -8.13
C ARG A 230 13.50 14.56 -9.49
N LEU A 231 12.84 13.38 -9.51
CA LEU A 231 12.52 12.68 -10.77
C LEU A 231 11.12 12.99 -11.30
N PHE A 232 10.22 13.48 -10.44
CA PHE A 232 8.84 13.81 -10.80
C PHE A 232 8.53 15.29 -10.51
N PRO A 233 8.80 16.22 -11.45
CA PRO A 233 8.61 17.66 -11.20
C PRO A 233 7.19 18.04 -10.78
N ALA A 234 6.17 17.37 -11.32
CA ALA A 234 4.78 17.61 -10.91
C ALA A 234 4.51 17.16 -9.46
N TYR A 235 5.18 16.10 -8.99
CA TYR A 235 5.12 15.67 -7.59
C TYR A 235 5.79 16.70 -6.68
N ASP A 236 6.97 17.22 -7.06
CA ASP A 236 7.67 18.26 -6.29
C ASP A 236 6.83 19.53 -6.16
N ALA A 237 6.21 20.00 -7.24
CA ALA A 237 5.33 21.16 -7.24
C ALA A 237 4.10 20.97 -6.34
N ALA A 238 3.45 19.80 -6.41
CA ALA A 238 2.32 19.47 -5.54
C ALA A 238 2.73 19.42 -4.06
N LYS A 239 3.90 18.84 -3.74
CA LYS A 239 4.41 18.79 -2.37
C LYS A 239 4.78 20.15 -1.80
N ALA A 240 5.33 21.05 -2.61
CA ALA A 240 5.57 22.42 -2.18
C ALA A 240 4.25 23.12 -1.80
N ALA A 241 3.21 22.99 -2.62
CA ALA A 241 1.90 23.57 -2.34
C ALA A 241 1.24 22.99 -1.08
N ASP A 242 1.32 21.65 -0.88
CA ASP A 242 0.77 20.96 0.29
C ASP A 242 1.44 21.43 1.59
N LEU A 243 2.76 21.65 1.58
CA LEU A 243 3.54 22.05 2.74
C LEU A 243 3.30 23.52 3.12
N ASP A 244 3.02 24.40 2.16
CA ASP A 244 2.68 25.79 2.39
C ASP A 244 1.33 25.95 3.10
N HIS A 245 0.45 24.94 3.03
CA HIS A 245 -0.86 24.90 3.70
C HIS A 245 -0.84 24.21 5.07
N LEU A 246 0.27 23.58 5.46
CA LEU A 246 0.44 23.07 6.82
C LEU A 246 0.85 24.23 7.70
N ASP A 247 -0.09 24.75 8.53
CA ASP A 247 0.14 25.85 9.47
C ASP A 247 1.50 25.74 10.17
N PRO A 248 2.26 26.85 10.25
CA PRO A 248 3.42 26.92 11.11
C PRO A 248 2.93 26.80 12.57
N VAL A 249 3.46 25.82 13.29
CA VAL A 249 3.22 25.64 14.74
C VAL A 249 3.83 26.77 15.52
#